data_1252eb3e29f1d4fd2b7b7e3eaa5bd934
#
_entry.id   1252eb3e29f1d4fd2b7b7e3eaa5bd934
#
_cell.length_a   1.000
_cell.length_b   1.000
_cell.length_c   1.000
_cell.angle_alpha   90.00
_cell.angle_beta   90.00
_cell.angle_gamma   90.00
#
_symmetry.space_group_name_H-M   'P 1'
#
loop_
_entity.id
_entity.type
_entity.pdbx_description
1 polymer ?
#
loop_
_entity_poly.entity_id
_entity_poly.type
_entity_poly.pdbx_seq_one_letter_code
_entity_poly.pdbx_strand_id
1 'polypeptide(L)'
;NGLGLMLLGVTGNEVLPADVYAQIKADALSKVRGTVQADILKEDQAQNTCIFSTEFALRLMGDVQEYFIEKNVRNFYSVSISGYHIAEAGANPISQLAFTLANGFTFVEYYLSRGMDINKFGPNLSFFFSNGVDPEYAVIGRVARKIWSKAMKMKYGADPRAQMLKYHIQTSGRSLHAQEIDFNDIRTTLQALYAIYDNCNSLHTNAYDEAITTPTEESVRRAMAIQLIINKELG
;
A
#
# COMPACT_ATOMS: atom_id res chain seq x y z
N ASN A 1 24.71 -15.86 0.88
CA ASN A 1 23.40 -16.31 1.32
C ASN A 1 22.83 -15.38 2.39
N GLY A 2 21.99 -14.39 1.95
CA GLY A 2 21.45 -13.35 2.85
C GLY A 2 20.61 -13.90 4.00
N LEU A 3 19.87 -14.99 3.79
CA LEU A 3 19.10 -15.65 4.85
C LEU A 3 20.00 -16.24 5.93
N GLY A 4 21.10 -16.89 5.53
CA GLY A 4 22.05 -17.44 6.49
C GLY A 4 22.70 -16.37 7.37
N LEU A 5 23.06 -15.23 6.79
CA LEU A 5 23.61 -14.08 7.54
C LEU A 5 22.57 -13.51 8.50
N MET A 6 21.32 -13.35 8.05
CA MET A 6 20.23 -12.85 8.89
C MET A 6 19.97 -13.78 10.09
N LEU A 7 19.98 -15.10 9.89
CA LEU A 7 19.80 -16.09 10.96
C LEU A 7 20.96 -16.07 11.97
N LEU A 8 22.15 -15.67 11.55
CA LEU A 8 23.31 -15.52 12.41
C LEU A 8 23.38 -14.14 13.08
N GLY A 9 22.43 -13.24 12.79
CA GLY A 9 22.43 -11.87 13.31
C GLY A 9 23.59 -11.00 12.77
N VAL A 10 24.14 -11.35 11.61
CA VAL A 10 25.27 -10.68 10.98
C VAL A 10 24.83 -9.96 9.72
N THR A 11 25.27 -8.74 9.52
CA THR A 11 24.98 -7.96 8.32
C THR A 11 26.06 -8.14 7.25
N GLY A 12 25.70 -7.91 5.98
CA GLY A 12 26.62 -8.13 4.86
C GLY A 12 27.89 -7.28 4.92
N ASN A 13 27.78 -6.06 5.46
CA ASN A 13 28.93 -5.16 5.62
C ASN A 13 29.93 -5.60 6.71
N GLU A 14 29.55 -6.52 7.58
CA GLU A 14 30.43 -7.08 8.62
C GLU A 14 31.26 -8.26 8.11
N VAL A 15 30.84 -8.92 7.04
CA VAL A 15 31.43 -10.17 6.55
C VAL A 15 31.99 -10.10 5.13
N LEU A 16 31.68 -9.03 4.39
CA LEU A 16 32.12 -8.84 3.00
C LEU A 16 33.09 -7.67 2.90
N PRO A 17 34.04 -7.70 1.95
CA PRO A 17 34.82 -6.53 1.58
C PRO A 17 33.91 -5.37 1.22
N ALA A 18 34.28 -4.14 1.58
CA ALA A 18 33.43 -2.95 1.45
C ALA A 18 32.96 -2.69 0.01
N ASP A 19 33.82 -2.89 -0.98
CA ASP A 19 33.56 -2.75 -2.40
C ASP A 19 32.57 -3.80 -2.91
N VAL A 20 32.73 -5.05 -2.50
CA VAL A 20 31.83 -6.16 -2.83
C VAL A 20 30.46 -5.93 -2.22
N TYR A 21 30.39 -5.51 -0.96
CA TYR A 21 29.14 -5.17 -0.29
C TYR A 21 28.42 -4.02 -0.99
N ALA A 22 29.14 -2.94 -1.35
CA ALA A 22 28.57 -1.78 -2.03
C ALA A 22 27.97 -2.17 -3.39
N GLN A 23 28.66 -3.03 -4.15
CA GLN A 23 28.19 -3.50 -5.45
C GLN A 23 26.93 -4.37 -5.32
N ILE A 24 26.91 -5.33 -4.40
CA ILE A 24 25.76 -6.19 -4.13
C ILE A 24 24.57 -5.35 -3.68
N LYS A 25 24.80 -4.38 -2.78
CA LYS A 25 23.74 -3.46 -2.30
C LYS A 25 23.15 -2.64 -3.43
N ALA A 26 23.96 -2.06 -4.29
CA ALA A 26 23.49 -1.26 -5.43
C ALA A 26 22.67 -2.11 -6.43
N ASP A 27 23.13 -3.31 -6.74
CA ASP A 27 22.43 -4.25 -7.61
C ASP A 27 21.10 -4.70 -7.01
N ALA A 28 21.09 -5.06 -5.73
CA ALA A 28 19.89 -5.46 -5.01
C ALA A 28 18.85 -4.34 -4.98
N LEU A 29 19.23 -3.11 -4.61
CA LEU A 29 18.34 -1.96 -4.54
C LEU A 29 17.68 -1.62 -5.88
N SER A 30 18.37 -1.85 -6.99
CA SER A 30 17.83 -1.61 -8.34
C SER A 30 16.84 -2.68 -8.81
N LYS A 31 16.89 -3.88 -8.25
CA LYS A 31 16.13 -5.07 -8.71
C LYS A 31 15.04 -5.53 -7.75
N VAL A 32 15.21 -5.32 -6.46
CA VAL A 32 14.27 -5.80 -5.42
C VAL A 32 12.90 -5.15 -5.60
N ARG A 33 11.86 -5.95 -5.42
CA ARG A 33 10.46 -5.50 -5.43
C ARG A 33 9.90 -5.49 -4.02
N GLY A 34 9.17 -4.46 -3.69
CA GLY A 34 8.52 -4.35 -2.39
C GLY A 34 7.88 -3.00 -2.16
N THR A 35 7.43 -2.81 -0.94
CA THR A 35 6.83 -1.55 -0.48
C THR A 35 7.26 -1.27 0.94
N VAL A 36 7.65 -0.04 1.22
CA VAL A 36 7.73 0.45 2.59
C VAL A 36 6.29 0.75 3.02
N GLN A 37 5.74 -0.06 3.89
CA GLN A 37 4.37 0.13 4.40
C GLN A 37 4.33 1.13 5.56
N ALA A 38 5.08 2.19 5.47
CA ALA A 38 5.02 3.31 6.38
C ALA A 38 4.14 4.41 5.76
N ASP A 39 3.09 4.80 6.46
CA ASP A 39 2.30 5.99 6.17
C ASP A 39 2.04 6.67 7.51
N ILE A 40 2.89 7.61 7.85
CA ILE A 40 2.89 8.29 9.15
C ILE A 40 1.63 9.16 9.34
N LEU A 41 1.01 9.61 8.26
CA LEU A 41 -0.20 10.43 8.34
C LEU A 41 -1.40 9.59 8.76
N LYS A 42 -1.57 8.38 8.15
CA LYS A 42 -2.66 7.49 8.56
C LYS A 42 -2.45 6.89 9.95
N GLU A 43 -1.22 6.69 10.37
CA GLU A 43 -0.91 6.19 11.73
C GLU A 43 -1.39 7.18 12.79
N ASP A 44 -1.16 8.47 12.58
CA ASP A 44 -1.65 9.52 13.45
C ASP A 44 -3.19 9.65 13.39
N GLN A 45 -3.76 9.59 12.18
CA GLN A 45 -5.19 9.80 11.94
C GLN A 45 -6.09 8.63 12.36
N ALA A 46 -5.63 7.39 12.20
CA ALA A 46 -6.49 6.21 12.28
C ALA A 46 -6.04 5.15 13.30
N GLN A 47 -4.78 5.11 13.67
CA GLN A 47 -4.24 4.07 14.55
C GLN A 47 -3.75 4.59 15.90
N ASN A 48 -3.47 5.88 16.01
CA ASN A 48 -2.91 6.51 17.21
C ASN A 48 -1.68 5.76 17.77
N THR A 49 -0.85 5.25 16.85
CA THR A 49 0.37 4.47 17.15
C THR A 49 1.65 5.25 16.91
N CYS A 50 1.54 6.49 16.46
CA CYS A 50 2.70 7.33 16.15
C CYS A 50 3.45 7.70 17.43
N ILE A 51 4.71 7.27 17.52
CA ILE A 51 5.61 7.60 18.66
C ILE A 51 6.47 8.85 18.39
N PHE A 52 6.43 9.36 17.17
CA PHE A 52 7.15 10.56 16.74
C PHE A 52 6.16 11.68 16.38
N SER A 53 6.62 12.94 16.44
CA SER A 53 5.83 14.03 15.90
C SER A 53 5.63 13.87 14.39
N THR A 54 4.50 14.35 13.89
CA THR A 54 4.19 14.32 12.44
C THR A 54 5.28 15.01 11.62
N GLU A 55 5.84 16.10 12.11
CA GLU A 55 6.93 16.83 11.45
C GLU A 55 8.20 15.96 11.31
N PHE A 56 8.62 15.31 12.40
CA PHE A 56 9.78 14.41 12.36
C PHE A 56 9.54 13.21 11.43
N ALA A 57 8.35 12.64 11.50
CA ALA A 57 7.98 11.50 10.68
C ALA A 57 7.92 11.84 9.17
N LEU A 58 7.41 13.04 8.80
CA LEU A 58 7.46 13.54 7.42
C LEU A 58 8.91 13.73 6.95
N ARG A 59 9.77 14.26 7.83
CA ARG A 59 11.20 14.39 7.52
C ARG A 59 11.84 13.04 7.22
N LEU A 60 11.57 12.03 8.03
CA LEU A 60 12.05 10.67 7.82
C LEU A 60 11.56 10.08 6.49
N MET A 61 10.28 10.28 6.15
CA MET A 61 9.73 9.86 4.86
C MET A 61 10.42 10.56 3.69
N GLY A 62 10.75 11.83 3.85
CA GLY A 62 11.53 12.59 2.87
C GLY A 62 12.95 12.01 2.67
N ASP A 63 13.63 11.68 3.75
CA ASP A 63 14.98 11.08 3.70
C ASP A 63 14.96 9.73 2.97
N VAL A 64 13.95 8.90 3.22
CA VAL A 64 13.75 7.63 2.50
C VAL A 64 13.53 7.89 1.00
N GLN A 65 12.71 8.87 0.65
CA GLN A 65 12.43 9.18 -0.75
C GLN A 65 13.66 9.73 -1.48
N GLU A 66 14.44 10.60 -0.86
CA GLU A 66 15.71 11.08 -1.43
C GLU A 66 16.67 9.93 -1.68
N TYR A 67 16.83 9.03 -0.71
CA TYR A 67 17.65 7.83 -0.87
C TYR A 67 17.17 6.96 -2.05
N PHE A 68 15.87 6.78 -2.23
CA PHE A 68 15.31 6.03 -3.36
C PHE A 68 15.67 6.67 -4.71
N ILE A 69 15.64 8.00 -4.80
CA ILE A 69 16.02 8.74 -6.00
C ILE A 69 17.52 8.58 -6.26
N GLU A 70 18.37 8.81 -5.24
CA GLU A 70 19.82 8.69 -5.35
C GLU A 70 20.28 7.29 -5.79
N LYS A 71 19.67 6.26 -5.22
CA LYS A 71 20.02 4.85 -5.49
C LYS A 71 19.27 4.26 -6.68
N ASN A 72 18.48 5.06 -7.39
CA ASN A 72 17.69 4.63 -8.56
C ASN A 72 16.81 3.40 -8.27
N VAL A 73 16.16 3.40 -7.13
CA VAL A 73 15.23 2.33 -6.71
C VAL A 73 13.96 2.43 -7.54
N ARG A 74 13.69 1.44 -8.40
CA ARG A 74 12.62 1.50 -9.41
C ARG A 74 11.42 0.62 -9.11
N ASN A 75 11.65 -0.51 -8.45
CA ASN A 75 10.66 -1.56 -8.27
C ASN A 75 10.15 -1.63 -6.83
N PHE A 76 10.48 -0.64 -6.03
CA PHE A 76 10.11 -0.57 -4.62
C PHE A 76 9.33 0.72 -4.37
N TYR A 77 8.17 0.61 -3.75
CA TYR A 77 7.39 1.77 -3.36
C TYR A 77 7.92 2.35 -2.04
N SER A 78 8.11 3.65 -2.00
CA SER A 78 8.65 4.36 -0.83
C SER A 78 7.62 4.57 0.28
N VAL A 79 6.35 4.49 -0.07
CA VAL A 79 5.23 4.64 0.86
C VAL A 79 4.01 3.90 0.33
N SER A 80 3.18 3.40 1.25
CA SER A 80 1.83 2.91 0.95
C SER A 80 0.83 3.87 1.60
N ILE A 81 0.34 4.84 0.82
CA ILE A 81 -0.61 5.85 1.27
C ILE A 81 -1.94 5.17 1.53
N SER A 82 -2.30 5.04 2.81
CA SER A 82 -3.26 4.03 3.25
C SER A 82 -4.59 4.63 3.70
N GLY A 83 -5.63 4.37 2.93
CA GLY A 83 -7.03 4.59 3.32
C GLY A 83 -7.65 3.40 4.05
N TYR A 84 -7.05 2.21 3.97
CA TYR A 84 -7.57 1.01 4.63
C TYR A 84 -7.84 1.24 6.13
N HIS A 85 -6.84 1.72 6.85
CA HIS A 85 -6.94 1.94 8.28
C HIS A 85 -7.96 3.05 8.63
N ILE A 86 -8.08 4.07 7.78
CA ILE A 86 -9.05 5.16 7.92
C ILE A 86 -10.48 4.59 7.79
N ALA A 87 -10.71 3.69 6.83
CA ALA A 87 -11.98 2.99 6.66
C ALA A 87 -12.28 2.05 7.84
N GLU A 88 -11.29 1.28 8.30
CA GLU A 88 -11.45 0.39 9.47
C GLU A 88 -11.73 1.18 10.76
N ALA A 89 -11.21 2.41 10.88
CA ALA A 89 -11.52 3.35 11.97
C ALA A 89 -12.92 3.98 11.87
N GLY A 90 -13.68 3.73 10.79
CA GLY A 90 -15.08 4.13 10.67
C GLY A 90 -15.44 5.05 9.50
N ALA A 91 -14.48 5.45 8.66
CA ALA A 91 -14.76 6.27 7.49
C ALA A 91 -15.64 5.53 6.47
N ASN A 92 -16.55 6.26 5.84
CA ASN A 92 -17.32 5.78 4.69
C ASN A 92 -16.44 5.83 3.41
N PRO A 93 -16.88 5.25 2.27
CA PRO A 93 -16.09 5.21 1.05
C PRO A 93 -15.61 6.59 0.56
N ILE A 94 -16.47 7.60 0.64
CA ILE A 94 -16.16 8.96 0.19
C ILE A 94 -15.09 9.59 1.08
N SER A 95 -15.26 9.49 2.41
CA SER A 95 -14.29 10.02 3.38
C SER A 95 -12.96 9.28 3.31
N GLN A 96 -12.98 7.95 3.14
CA GLN A 96 -11.77 7.16 2.92
C GLN A 96 -10.97 7.72 1.74
N LEU A 97 -11.63 7.87 0.60
CA LEU A 97 -10.97 8.37 -0.61
C LEU A 97 -10.44 9.79 -0.43
N ALA A 98 -11.24 10.68 0.16
CA ALA A 98 -10.88 12.08 0.34
C ALA A 98 -9.64 12.22 1.25
N PHE A 99 -9.62 11.56 2.39
CA PHE A 99 -8.50 11.61 3.32
C PHE A 99 -7.24 10.94 2.75
N THR A 100 -7.39 9.83 2.04
CA THR A 100 -6.25 9.14 1.42
C THR A 100 -5.60 10.00 0.35
N LEU A 101 -6.39 10.63 -0.52
CA LEU A 101 -5.85 11.53 -1.54
C LEU A 101 -5.25 12.79 -0.92
N ALA A 102 -5.86 13.35 0.14
CA ALA A 102 -5.29 14.47 0.88
C ALA A 102 -3.90 14.13 1.45
N ASN A 103 -3.76 12.95 2.06
CA ASN A 103 -2.46 12.46 2.53
C ASN A 103 -1.47 12.31 1.36
N GLY A 104 -1.91 11.77 0.22
CA GLY A 104 -1.10 11.66 -0.98
C GLY A 104 -0.57 13.02 -1.46
N PHE A 105 -1.43 14.02 -1.52
CA PHE A 105 -1.02 15.37 -1.88
C PHE A 105 -0.11 16.02 -0.83
N THR A 106 -0.29 15.71 0.44
CA THR A 106 0.62 16.18 1.50
C THR A 106 2.03 15.65 1.29
N PHE A 107 2.19 14.36 0.97
CA PHE A 107 3.50 13.80 0.63
C PHE A 107 4.10 14.46 -0.62
N VAL A 108 3.30 14.67 -1.67
CA VAL A 108 3.76 15.35 -2.90
C VAL A 108 4.27 16.75 -2.60
N GLU A 109 3.48 17.56 -1.90
CA GLU A 109 3.86 18.95 -1.53
C GLU A 109 5.12 18.96 -0.65
N TYR A 110 5.22 18.03 0.29
CA TYR A 110 6.37 17.95 1.17
C TYR A 110 7.65 17.59 0.38
N TYR A 111 7.58 16.60 -0.51
CA TYR A 111 8.74 16.21 -1.33
C TYR A 111 9.16 17.32 -2.30
N LEU A 112 8.18 18.02 -2.89
CA LEU A 112 8.46 19.19 -3.73
C LEU A 112 9.11 20.32 -2.95
N SER A 113 8.67 20.58 -1.70
CA SER A 113 9.28 21.60 -0.83
C SER A 113 10.74 21.31 -0.49
N ARG A 114 11.14 20.05 -0.54
CA ARG A 114 12.55 19.59 -0.40
C ARG A 114 13.33 19.66 -1.72
N GLY A 115 12.74 20.13 -2.80
CA GLY A 115 13.39 20.24 -4.11
C GLY A 115 13.47 18.95 -4.92
N MET A 116 12.72 17.91 -4.56
CA MET A 116 12.67 16.67 -5.32
C MET A 116 11.86 16.84 -6.61
N ASP A 117 12.31 16.16 -7.69
CA ASP A 117 11.60 16.12 -8.96
C ASP A 117 10.43 15.14 -8.89
N ILE A 118 9.21 15.63 -9.18
CA ILE A 118 7.97 14.86 -9.16
C ILE A 118 8.03 13.63 -10.08
N ASN A 119 8.76 13.69 -11.17
CA ASN A 119 8.88 12.60 -12.12
C ASN A 119 9.81 11.49 -11.63
N LYS A 120 10.65 11.80 -10.64
CA LYS A 120 11.51 10.81 -9.98
C LYS A 120 10.83 10.11 -8.81
N PHE A 121 10.07 10.83 -7.98
CA PHE A 121 9.39 10.22 -6.82
C PHE A 121 7.97 9.74 -7.11
N GLY A 122 7.21 10.41 -7.98
CA GLY A 122 5.82 10.06 -8.27
C GLY A 122 5.60 8.58 -8.58
N PRO A 123 6.45 7.93 -9.40
CA PRO A 123 6.35 6.50 -9.66
C PRO A 123 6.57 5.58 -8.46
N ASN A 124 7.20 6.06 -7.38
CA ASN A 124 7.43 5.30 -6.15
C ASN A 124 6.26 5.37 -5.15
N LEU A 125 5.26 6.22 -5.40
CA LEU A 125 4.08 6.32 -4.57
C LEU A 125 3.11 5.18 -4.89
N SER A 126 2.55 4.57 -3.86
CA SER A 126 1.45 3.60 -3.98
C SER A 126 0.36 3.91 -2.98
N PHE A 127 -0.82 3.37 -3.23
CA PHE A 127 -2.00 3.60 -2.40
C PHE A 127 -2.55 2.27 -1.89
N PHE A 128 -3.31 2.34 -0.83
CA PHE A 128 -3.93 1.18 -0.21
C PHE A 128 -5.34 1.55 0.25
N PHE A 129 -6.35 0.86 -0.29
CA PHE A 129 -7.75 1.08 0.08
C PHE A 129 -8.39 -0.17 0.67
N SER A 130 -9.44 0.04 1.47
CA SER A 130 -10.37 -0.98 1.92
C SER A 130 -11.56 -1.05 0.97
N ASN A 131 -12.02 -2.26 0.69
CA ASN A 131 -13.32 -2.49 0.06
C ASN A 131 -14.28 -3.14 1.06
N GLY A 132 -15.35 -2.43 1.41
CA GLY A 132 -16.50 -2.97 2.12
C GLY A 132 -17.57 -3.50 1.17
N VAL A 133 -18.80 -3.62 1.69
CA VAL A 133 -19.95 -4.12 0.92
C VAL A 133 -20.79 -3.02 0.26
N ASP A 134 -20.55 -1.74 0.60
CA ASP A 134 -21.26 -0.62 0.00
C ASP A 134 -20.93 -0.50 -1.49
N PRO A 135 -21.92 -0.19 -2.35
CA PRO A 135 -21.72 -0.20 -3.80
C PRO A 135 -20.72 0.85 -4.29
N GLU A 136 -20.47 1.92 -3.54
CA GLU A 136 -19.50 2.95 -3.85
C GLU A 136 -18.06 2.39 -3.93
N TYR A 137 -17.79 1.30 -3.25
CA TYR A 137 -16.47 0.64 -3.34
C TYR A 137 -16.18 0.07 -4.74
N ALA A 138 -17.20 -0.21 -5.54
CA ALA A 138 -17.02 -0.69 -6.91
C ALA A 138 -16.38 0.34 -7.85
N VAL A 139 -16.28 1.61 -7.44
CA VAL A 139 -15.74 2.71 -8.26
C VAL A 139 -14.64 3.53 -7.57
N ILE A 140 -14.28 3.20 -6.35
CA ILE A 140 -13.33 3.99 -5.56
C ILE A 140 -11.98 4.17 -6.27
N GLY A 141 -11.45 3.11 -6.88
CA GLY A 141 -10.17 3.14 -7.56
C GLY A 141 -10.19 3.96 -8.85
N ARG A 142 -11.25 3.84 -9.66
CA ARG A 142 -11.36 4.64 -10.88
C ARG A 142 -11.55 6.12 -10.60
N VAL A 143 -12.26 6.47 -9.54
CA VAL A 143 -12.40 7.86 -9.08
C VAL A 143 -11.06 8.36 -8.55
N ALA A 144 -10.37 7.58 -7.73
CA ALA A 144 -9.02 7.89 -7.23
C ALA A 144 -8.05 8.18 -8.38
N ARG A 145 -7.98 7.28 -9.38
CA ARG A 145 -7.10 7.46 -10.56
C ARG A 145 -7.45 8.73 -11.33
N LYS A 146 -8.74 9.02 -11.51
CA LYS A 146 -9.18 10.21 -12.24
C LYS A 146 -8.79 11.51 -11.53
N ILE A 147 -8.99 11.59 -10.21
CA ILE A 147 -8.63 12.78 -9.42
C ILE A 147 -7.11 12.94 -9.39
N TRP A 148 -6.40 11.86 -9.05
CA TRP A 148 -4.94 11.86 -8.95
C TRP A 148 -4.28 12.28 -10.25
N SER A 149 -4.60 11.63 -11.37
CA SER A 149 -3.99 11.94 -12.66
C SER A 149 -4.24 13.38 -13.10
N LYS A 150 -5.44 13.91 -12.87
CA LYS A 150 -5.73 15.32 -13.17
C LYS A 150 -4.91 16.28 -12.33
N ALA A 151 -4.85 16.05 -11.01
CA ALA A 151 -4.07 16.89 -10.11
C ALA A 151 -2.57 16.84 -10.46
N MET A 152 -2.02 15.64 -10.64
CA MET A 152 -0.61 15.44 -10.99
C MET A 152 -0.25 16.13 -12.32
N LYS A 153 -1.13 16.06 -13.31
CA LYS A 153 -0.94 16.73 -14.60
C LYS A 153 -1.10 18.25 -14.49
N MET A 154 -2.23 18.70 -13.94
CA MET A 154 -2.64 20.10 -14.06
C MET A 154 -1.98 21.01 -13.03
N LYS A 155 -1.78 20.50 -11.80
CA LYS A 155 -1.18 21.29 -10.70
C LYS A 155 0.33 21.14 -10.66
N TYR A 156 0.85 19.93 -10.89
CA TYR A 156 2.26 19.64 -10.68
C TYR A 156 3.07 19.42 -11.96
N GLY A 157 2.43 19.39 -13.13
CA GLY A 157 3.11 19.21 -14.41
C GLY A 157 3.82 17.86 -14.58
N ALA A 158 3.35 16.83 -13.86
CA ALA A 158 3.96 15.52 -13.85
C ALA A 158 3.84 14.78 -15.19
N ASP A 159 4.84 13.98 -15.51
CA ASP A 159 4.84 13.09 -16.68
C ASP A 159 3.79 11.97 -16.55
N PRO A 160 3.36 11.34 -17.66
CA PRO A 160 2.34 10.29 -17.64
C PRO A 160 2.61 9.16 -16.66
N ARG A 161 3.88 8.78 -16.44
CA ARG A 161 4.25 7.73 -15.50
C ARG A 161 4.01 8.15 -14.05
N ALA A 162 4.27 9.40 -13.69
CA ALA A 162 4.02 9.94 -12.35
C ALA A 162 2.53 10.23 -12.10
N GLN A 163 1.71 10.35 -13.16
CA GLN A 163 0.26 10.52 -13.07
C GLN A 163 -0.49 9.23 -12.71
N MET A 164 0.18 8.07 -12.82
CA MET A 164 -0.47 6.78 -12.56
C MET A 164 -0.64 6.55 -11.06
N LEU A 165 -1.87 6.39 -10.62
CA LEU A 165 -2.18 5.91 -9.28
C LEU A 165 -2.23 4.38 -9.29
N LYS A 166 -1.35 3.76 -8.52
CA LYS A 166 -1.32 2.31 -8.29
C LYS A 166 -1.81 2.03 -6.89
N TYR A 167 -2.65 1.03 -6.73
CA TYR A 167 -3.23 0.75 -5.43
C TYR A 167 -3.43 -0.74 -5.18
N HIS A 168 -3.26 -1.08 -3.92
CA HIS A 168 -3.63 -2.35 -3.34
C HIS A 168 -5.02 -2.24 -2.73
N ILE A 169 -5.82 -3.29 -2.81
CA ILE A 169 -7.07 -3.44 -2.06
C ILE A 169 -6.93 -4.58 -1.05
N GLN A 170 -7.40 -4.32 0.16
CA GLN A 170 -7.75 -5.37 1.11
C GLN A 170 -9.26 -5.31 1.35
N THR A 171 -9.90 -6.48 1.39
CA THR A 171 -11.31 -6.57 1.79
C THR A 171 -11.47 -6.09 3.23
N SER A 172 -12.59 -5.44 3.56
CA SER A 172 -12.77 -4.81 4.86
C SER A 172 -12.91 -5.84 5.99
N GLY A 173 -12.05 -5.72 7.00
CA GLY A 173 -12.17 -6.49 8.24
C GLY A 173 -13.40 -6.09 9.05
N ARG A 174 -13.74 -4.79 9.05
CA ARG A 174 -14.91 -4.25 9.75
C ARG A 174 -16.25 -4.80 9.24
N SER A 175 -16.29 -5.26 7.99
CA SER A 175 -17.49 -5.87 7.41
C SER A 175 -17.72 -7.33 7.83
N LEU A 176 -16.75 -7.95 8.48
CA LEU A 176 -16.84 -9.33 8.94
C LEU A 176 -17.66 -9.40 10.24
N HIS A 177 -18.49 -10.43 10.36
CA HIS A 177 -19.34 -10.67 11.51
C HIS A 177 -18.89 -11.91 12.28
N ALA A 178 -18.90 -11.85 13.60
CA ALA A 178 -18.65 -13.00 14.47
C ALA A 178 -19.80 -14.00 14.49
N GLN A 179 -21.03 -13.51 14.32
CA GLN A 179 -22.23 -14.33 14.19
C GLN A 179 -22.36 -14.84 12.76
N GLU A 180 -22.79 -16.10 12.60
CA GLU A 180 -22.88 -16.76 11.29
C GLU A 180 -21.59 -16.59 10.47
N ILE A 181 -20.49 -16.88 11.15
CA ILE A 181 -19.13 -16.54 10.71
C ILE A 181 -18.76 -17.08 9.33
N ASP A 182 -19.32 -18.22 8.92
CA ASP A 182 -19.09 -18.83 7.62
C ASP A 182 -19.57 -17.95 6.45
N PHE A 183 -20.58 -17.10 6.67
CA PHE A 183 -21.06 -16.18 5.65
C PHE A 183 -20.07 -15.05 5.34
N ASN A 184 -19.01 -14.89 6.12
CA ASN A 184 -17.97 -13.93 5.83
C ASN A 184 -17.24 -14.21 4.51
N ASP A 185 -17.15 -15.47 4.07
CA ASP A 185 -16.60 -15.80 2.75
C ASP A 185 -17.42 -15.18 1.61
N ILE A 186 -18.73 -15.10 1.76
CA ILE A 186 -19.60 -14.43 0.78
C ILE A 186 -19.30 -12.94 0.75
N ARG A 187 -19.20 -12.30 1.92
CA ARG A 187 -18.86 -10.86 2.04
C ARG A 187 -17.50 -10.57 1.40
N THR A 188 -16.49 -11.36 1.74
CA THR A 188 -15.14 -11.23 1.18
C THR A 188 -15.12 -11.42 -0.33
N THR A 189 -15.89 -12.38 -0.85
CA THR A 189 -16.00 -12.63 -2.30
C THR A 189 -16.59 -11.42 -3.04
N LEU A 190 -17.68 -10.83 -2.53
CA LEU A 190 -18.29 -9.64 -3.14
C LEU A 190 -17.34 -8.45 -3.14
N GLN A 191 -16.64 -8.23 -2.03
CA GLN A 191 -15.65 -7.16 -1.91
C GLN A 191 -14.45 -7.37 -2.86
N ALA A 192 -14.01 -8.61 -3.03
CA ALA A 192 -12.97 -8.98 -3.98
C ALA A 192 -13.41 -8.71 -5.43
N LEU A 193 -14.66 -9.01 -5.78
CA LEU A 193 -15.21 -8.72 -7.10
C LEU A 193 -15.25 -7.22 -7.39
N TYR A 194 -15.64 -6.39 -6.42
CA TYR A 194 -15.57 -4.93 -6.55
C TYR A 194 -14.14 -4.46 -6.87
N ALA A 195 -13.14 -5.00 -6.16
CA ALA A 195 -11.74 -4.65 -6.39
C ALA A 195 -11.26 -5.01 -7.80
N ILE A 196 -11.64 -6.20 -8.28
CA ILE A 196 -11.22 -6.71 -9.60
C ILE A 196 -11.89 -5.92 -10.72
N TYR A 197 -13.21 -5.70 -10.65
CA TYR A 197 -13.93 -4.91 -11.65
C TYR A 197 -13.54 -3.44 -11.66
N ASP A 198 -12.95 -2.93 -10.58
CA ASP A 198 -12.37 -1.59 -10.52
C ASP A 198 -10.89 -1.55 -10.92
N ASN A 199 -10.33 -2.67 -11.39
CA ASN A 199 -8.94 -2.82 -11.85
C ASN A 199 -7.90 -2.45 -10.77
N CYS A 200 -7.99 -3.01 -9.57
CA CYS A 200 -6.93 -2.88 -8.58
C CYS A 200 -5.62 -3.52 -9.09
N ASN A 201 -4.48 -3.04 -8.59
CA ASN A 201 -3.18 -3.60 -8.97
C ASN A 201 -2.84 -4.88 -8.20
N SER A 202 -3.35 -5.01 -6.99
CA SER A 202 -3.21 -6.20 -6.17
C SER A 202 -4.35 -6.29 -5.15
N LEU A 203 -4.64 -7.50 -4.70
CA LEU A 203 -5.77 -7.81 -3.83
C LEU A 203 -5.34 -8.73 -2.70
N HIS A 204 -5.79 -8.41 -1.49
CA HIS A 204 -5.80 -9.29 -0.33
C HIS A 204 -7.26 -9.60 0.06
N THR A 205 -7.55 -10.86 0.30
CA THR A 205 -8.84 -11.34 0.80
C THR A 205 -8.70 -11.81 2.22
N ASN A 206 -9.51 -11.26 3.13
CA ASN A 206 -9.50 -11.64 4.54
C ASN A 206 -10.04 -13.06 4.71
N ALA A 207 -9.50 -13.78 5.68
CA ALA A 207 -10.06 -15.06 6.11
C ALA A 207 -11.37 -14.83 6.88
N TYR A 208 -12.31 -15.76 6.78
CA TYR A 208 -13.65 -15.61 7.37
C TYR A 208 -13.62 -15.48 8.90
N ASP A 209 -12.64 -16.09 9.55
CA ASP A 209 -12.48 -16.13 11.00
C ASP A 209 -11.69 -14.94 11.58
N GLU A 210 -11.19 -14.03 10.74
CA GLU A 210 -10.54 -12.79 11.22
C GLU A 210 -11.48 -11.89 12.06
N ALA A 211 -12.79 -12.15 11.99
CA ALA A 211 -13.77 -11.47 12.85
C ALA A 211 -13.53 -11.75 14.34
N ILE A 212 -12.88 -12.85 14.71
CA ILE A 212 -12.73 -13.30 16.11
C ILE A 212 -11.33 -13.79 16.47
N THR A 213 -10.48 -14.13 15.52
CA THR A 213 -9.18 -14.75 15.80
C THR A 213 -8.15 -14.49 14.70
N THR A 214 -6.91 -14.88 14.96
CA THR A 214 -5.89 -15.05 13.93
C THR A 214 -6.31 -16.21 13.00
N PRO A 215 -6.18 -16.06 11.67
CA PRO A 215 -6.61 -17.06 10.71
C PRO A 215 -6.00 -18.45 10.95
N THR A 216 -6.84 -19.46 10.76
CA THR A 216 -6.43 -20.86 10.75
C THR A 216 -5.92 -21.27 9.36
N GLU A 217 -5.28 -22.46 9.26
CA GLU A 217 -4.86 -23.00 7.96
C GLU A 217 -6.05 -23.16 7.00
N GLU A 218 -7.19 -23.65 7.51
CA GLU A 218 -8.40 -23.83 6.71
C GLU A 218 -8.94 -22.48 6.20
N SER A 219 -9.05 -21.48 7.06
CA SER A 219 -9.59 -20.19 6.69
C SER A 219 -8.69 -19.44 5.69
N VAL A 220 -7.37 -19.54 5.85
CA VAL A 220 -6.40 -19.01 4.86
C VAL A 220 -6.56 -19.69 3.51
N ARG A 221 -6.69 -21.02 3.50
CA ARG A 221 -6.93 -21.79 2.26
C ARG A 221 -8.21 -21.34 1.56
N ARG A 222 -9.30 -21.08 2.30
CA ARG A 222 -10.56 -20.59 1.75
C ARG A 222 -10.41 -19.17 1.21
N ALA A 223 -9.73 -18.27 1.92
CA ALA A 223 -9.45 -16.91 1.45
C ALA A 223 -8.62 -16.90 0.16
N MET A 224 -7.63 -17.77 0.03
CA MET A 224 -6.88 -17.96 -1.20
C MET A 224 -7.74 -18.55 -2.33
N ALA A 225 -8.63 -19.48 -2.00
CA ALA A 225 -9.54 -20.09 -2.96
C ALA A 225 -10.48 -19.06 -3.61
N ILE A 226 -10.95 -18.05 -2.88
CA ILE A 226 -11.74 -16.95 -3.44
C ILE A 226 -11.00 -16.31 -4.62
N GLN A 227 -9.74 -15.94 -4.45
CA GLN A 227 -8.94 -15.33 -5.52
C GLN A 227 -8.69 -16.31 -6.69
N LEU A 228 -8.43 -17.56 -6.39
CA LEU A 228 -8.19 -18.59 -7.41
C LEU A 228 -9.44 -18.87 -8.26
N ILE A 229 -10.61 -18.96 -7.64
CA ILE A 229 -11.89 -19.15 -8.33
C ILE A 229 -12.19 -17.96 -9.24
N ILE A 230 -12.05 -16.72 -8.71
CA ILE A 230 -12.25 -15.52 -9.51
C ILE A 230 -11.32 -15.49 -10.71
N ASN A 231 -10.05 -15.82 -10.50
CA ASN A 231 -9.03 -15.73 -11.57
C ASN A 231 -9.14 -16.84 -12.60
N LYS A 232 -9.57 -18.06 -12.21
CA LYS A 232 -9.51 -19.24 -13.08
C LYS A 232 -10.86 -19.68 -13.62
N GLU A 233 -11.94 -19.38 -12.91
CA GLU A 233 -13.28 -19.86 -13.27
C GLU A 233 -14.20 -18.73 -13.73
N LEU A 234 -14.07 -17.55 -13.17
CA LEU A 234 -14.87 -16.40 -13.61
C LEU A 234 -14.32 -15.74 -14.88
N GLY A 235 -13.01 -15.87 -15.15
CA GLY A 235 -12.34 -15.32 -16.34
C GLY A 235 -11.96 -13.88 -16.16
#